data_d32ff484c76f63b303beaf2013ae0608
#
_entry.id   d32ff484c76f63b303beaf2013ae0608
#
_cell.length_a   1.000
_cell.length_b   1.000
_cell.length_c   1.000
_cell.angle_alpha   90.00
_cell.angle_beta   90.00
_cell.angle_gamma   90.00
#
_symmetry.space_group_name_H-M   'P 1'
#
loop_
_entity.id
_entity.type
_entity.pdbx_description
1 polymer ?
#
loop_
_entity_poly.entity_id
_entity_poly.type
_entity_poly.pdbx_seq_one_letter_code
_entity_poly.pdbx_strand_id
1 'polypeptide(L)'
;FNLLTFALLCRFAIKKSGPRQQIFGILAIVPINVYIAASFNQDAVANGLIFLAISLFYSFLDKDKVSYKDLFIYFLLSVLIALSKLPYVLLIGLLLFIPKEKMSRKKYLTVVLLIGTAALCSLLWLKITSALNLNVINVNPQINPIEKIKYTIENMPEFIRMMVKEGVNFIPFKLQSLFTFGWLAYDVKSFIW
;
A
#
# COMPACT_ATOMS: atom_id res chain seq x y z
N PHE A 1 13.99 -1.62 16.03
CA PHE A 1 14.26 -1.75 14.58
C PHE A 1 13.15 -1.10 13.75
N ASN A 2 11.89 -1.54 13.89
CA ASN A 2 10.75 -1.08 13.09
C ASN A 2 10.54 0.43 13.11
N LEU A 3 10.53 1.04 14.31
CA LEU A 3 10.36 2.50 14.45
C LEU A 3 11.48 3.28 13.72
N LEU A 4 12.74 2.83 13.86
CA LEU A 4 13.86 3.48 13.19
C LEU A 4 13.74 3.35 11.67
N THR A 5 13.41 2.15 11.17
CA THR A 5 13.22 1.91 9.74
C THR A 5 12.09 2.77 9.19
N PHE A 6 10.94 2.82 9.88
CA PHE A 6 9.81 3.66 9.50
C PHE A 6 10.22 5.14 9.46
N ALA A 7 10.89 5.65 10.50
CA ALA A 7 11.33 7.04 10.57
C ALA A 7 12.29 7.40 9.42
N LEU A 8 13.25 6.52 9.11
CA LEU A 8 14.16 6.73 7.97
C LEU A 8 13.42 6.75 6.62
N LEU A 9 12.51 5.81 6.39
CA LEU A 9 11.70 5.76 5.17
C LEU A 9 10.81 7.00 5.03
N CYS A 10 10.15 7.43 6.11
CA CYS A 10 9.37 8.66 6.14
C CYS A 10 10.23 9.90 5.88
N ARG A 11 11.43 9.98 6.46
CA ARG A 11 12.38 11.06 6.17
C ARG A 11 12.72 11.15 4.68
N PHE A 12 13.00 10.01 4.04
CA PHE A 12 13.24 9.97 2.60
C PHE A 12 11.99 10.35 1.80
N ALA A 13 10.81 9.87 2.21
CA ALA A 13 9.55 10.22 1.59
C ALA A 13 9.28 11.73 1.66
N ILE A 14 9.42 12.34 2.82
CA ILE A 14 9.25 13.78 3.02
C ILE A 14 10.20 14.56 2.11
N LYS A 15 11.49 14.18 2.05
CA LYS A 15 12.45 14.85 1.16
C LYS A 15 12.10 14.73 -0.32
N LYS A 16 11.47 13.63 -0.75
CA LYS A 16 11.13 13.36 -2.14
C LYS A 16 9.76 13.93 -2.55
N SER A 17 8.90 14.30 -1.61
CA SER A 17 7.53 14.76 -1.88
C SER A 17 7.45 16.20 -2.41
N GLY A 18 8.57 16.90 -2.56
CA GLY A 18 8.62 18.26 -3.12
C GLY A 18 7.79 19.25 -2.30
N PRO A 19 6.84 19.99 -2.92
CA PRO A 19 6.00 20.96 -2.19
C PRO A 19 5.06 20.34 -1.16
N ARG A 20 4.94 19.00 -1.11
CA ARG A 20 4.00 18.27 -0.23
C ARG A 20 4.65 17.78 1.06
N GLN A 21 5.84 18.25 1.39
CA GLN A 21 6.63 17.81 2.57
C GLN A 21 5.84 17.92 3.87
N GLN A 22 5.09 19.00 4.06
CA GLN A 22 4.29 19.21 5.27
C GLN A 22 3.18 18.15 5.43
N ILE A 23 2.48 17.82 4.33
CA ILE A 23 1.43 16.80 4.34
C ILE A 23 2.04 15.44 4.70
N PHE A 24 3.15 15.06 4.07
CA PHE A 24 3.83 13.80 4.38
C PHE A 24 4.36 13.78 5.82
N GLY A 25 4.85 14.91 6.34
CA GLY A 25 5.27 15.05 7.73
C GLY A 25 4.13 14.82 8.72
N ILE A 26 2.98 15.48 8.50
CA ILE A 26 1.79 15.31 9.34
C ILE A 26 1.30 13.86 9.30
N LEU A 27 1.18 13.27 8.10
CA LEU A 27 0.72 11.89 7.96
C LEU A 27 1.67 10.88 8.63
N ALA A 28 2.99 11.12 8.62
CA ALA A 28 3.95 10.24 9.26
C ALA A 28 3.79 10.18 10.79
N ILE A 29 3.37 11.29 11.42
CA ILE A 29 3.21 11.38 12.88
C ILE A 29 1.79 11.13 13.38
N VAL A 30 0.84 10.79 12.49
CA VAL A 30 -0.51 10.38 12.91
C VAL A 30 -0.40 9.24 13.92
N PRO A 31 -1.13 9.28 15.05
CA PRO A 31 -1.00 8.35 16.15
C PRO A 31 -0.98 6.87 15.75
N ILE A 32 -1.85 6.46 14.86
CA ILE A 32 -1.90 5.07 14.40
C ILE A 32 -0.61 4.64 13.68
N ASN A 33 0.00 5.52 12.88
CA ASN A 33 1.24 5.21 12.17
C ASN A 33 2.42 5.06 13.14
N VAL A 34 2.50 5.94 14.15
CA VAL A 34 3.52 5.85 15.19
C VAL A 34 3.34 4.59 16.02
N TYR A 35 2.11 4.24 16.38
CA TYR A 35 1.80 3.02 17.10
C TYR A 35 2.22 1.76 16.31
N ILE A 36 1.84 1.66 15.03
CA ILE A 36 2.22 0.54 14.16
C ILE A 36 3.75 0.49 14.02
N ALA A 37 4.41 1.64 13.85
CA ALA A 37 5.86 1.72 13.71
C ALA A 37 6.60 1.26 14.98
N ALA A 38 6.04 1.49 16.17
CA ALA A 38 6.60 1.06 17.44
C ALA A 38 6.31 -0.42 17.76
N SER A 39 5.36 -1.04 17.07
CA SER A 39 4.96 -2.44 17.30
C SER A 39 5.88 -3.44 16.60
N PHE A 40 5.86 -4.71 17.07
CA PHE A 40 6.50 -5.85 16.41
C PHE A 40 5.65 -6.35 15.23
N ASN A 41 5.32 -5.45 14.29
CA ASN A 41 4.50 -5.78 13.14
C ASN A 41 5.26 -5.47 11.84
N GLN A 42 5.16 -6.36 10.86
CA GLN A 42 5.68 -6.14 9.51
C GLN A 42 5.08 -4.91 8.82
N ASP A 43 3.87 -4.50 9.23
CA ASP A 43 3.17 -3.34 8.69
C ASP A 43 3.92 -2.03 8.92
N ALA A 44 4.77 -1.95 9.94
CA ALA A 44 5.63 -0.79 10.18
C ALA A 44 6.55 -0.49 8.99
N VAL A 45 7.24 -1.51 8.50
CA VAL A 45 8.14 -1.39 7.34
C VAL A 45 7.34 -1.18 6.06
N ALA A 46 6.25 -1.94 5.88
CA ALA A 46 5.38 -1.81 4.72
C ALA A 46 4.80 -0.39 4.59
N ASN A 47 4.32 0.20 5.69
CA ASN A 47 3.81 1.58 5.69
C ASN A 47 4.89 2.59 5.31
N GLY A 48 6.10 2.47 5.84
CA GLY A 48 7.21 3.32 5.47
C GLY A 48 7.56 3.24 3.97
N LEU A 49 7.57 2.03 3.41
CA LEU A 49 7.80 1.81 1.99
C LEU A 49 6.65 2.37 1.13
N ILE A 50 5.40 2.26 1.57
CA ILE A 50 4.23 2.85 0.90
C ILE A 50 4.35 4.38 0.89
N PHE A 51 4.70 5.00 2.03
CA PHE A 51 4.97 6.44 2.10
C PHE A 51 6.02 6.86 1.06
N LEU A 52 7.11 6.10 0.96
CA LEU A 52 8.17 6.38 0.00
C LEU A 52 7.68 6.19 -1.46
N ALA A 53 6.90 5.15 -1.74
CA ALA A 53 6.35 4.91 -3.08
C ALA A 53 5.42 6.05 -3.53
N ILE A 54 4.49 6.47 -2.68
CA ILE A 54 3.58 7.57 -2.98
C ILE A 54 4.36 8.88 -3.16
N SER A 55 5.37 9.13 -2.34
CA SER A 55 6.23 10.30 -2.45
C SER A 55 7.03 10.32 -3.77
N LEU A 56 7.58 9.19 -4.19
CA LEU A 56 8.28 9.06 -5.47
C LEU A 56 7.33 9.27 -6.65
N PHE A 57 6.11 8.75 -6.58
CA PHE A 57 5.09 9.01 -7.60
C PHE A 57 4.82 10.51 -7.75
N TYR A 58 4.62 11.25 -6.65
CA TYR A 58 4.48 12.69 -6.71
C TYR A 58 5.74 13.40 -7.25
N SER A 59 6.92 12.93 -6.86
CA SER A 59 8.18 13.45 -7.42
C SER A 59 8.24 13.27 -8.95
N PHE A 60 7.70 12.17 -9.49
CA PHE A 60 7.63 11.97 -10.95
C PHE A 60 6.63 12.90 -11.62
N LEU A 61 5.55 13.27 -10.93
CA LEU A 61 4.62 14.28 -11.43
C LEU A 61 5.24 15.68 -11.45
N ASP A 62 6.20 15.96 -10.58
CA ASP A 62 6.87 17.27 -10.54
C ASP A 62 8.05 17.36 -11.52
N LYS A 63 8.63 16.23 -11.98
CA LYS A 63 9.72 16.20 -12.97
C LYS A 63 9.22 16.51 -14.38
N ASP A 64 10.08 17.12 -15.20
CA ASP A 64 9.80 17.31 -16.63
C ASP A 64 9.80 16.00 -17.41
N LYS A 65 10.70 15.08 -17.07
CA LYS A 65 10.82 13.76 -17.69
C LYS A 65 11.18 12.69 -16.67
N VAL A 66 10.48 11.57 -16.75
CA VAL A 66 10.77 10.37 -15.93
C VAL A 66 11.82 9.52 -16.64
N SER A 67 12.84 9.08 -15.92
CA SER A 67 13.92 8.22 -16.44
C SER A 67 13.58 6.74 -16.29
N TYR A 68 14.27 5.85 -17.03
CA TYR A 68 14.17 4.40 -16.82
C TYR A 68 14.65 3.96 -15.43
N LYS A 69 15.63 4.68 -14.87
CA LYS A 69 16.11 4.45 -13.49
C LYS A 69 15.00 4.73 -12.47
N ASP A 70 14.23 5.79 -12.66
CA ASP A 70 13.08 6.13 -11.81
C ASP A 70 12.04 4.99 -11.83
N LEU A 71 11.69 4.51 -13.03
CA LEU A 71 10.73 3.41 -13.21
C LEU A 71 11.22 2.12 -12.55
N PHE A 72 12.50 1.80 -12.69
CA PHE A 72 13.08 0.60 -12.09
C PHE A 72 13.12 0.66 -10.56
N ILE A 73 13.50 1.81 -9.98
CA ILE A 73 13.50 2.02 -8.52
C ILE A 73 12.07 1.88 -7.99
N TYR A 74 11.09 2.46 -8.68
CA TYR A 74 9.69 2.37 -8.27
C TYR A 74 9.16 0.94 -8.36
N PHE A 75 9.55 0.20 -9.41
CA PHE A 75 9.22 -1.22 -9.57
C PHE A 75 9.77 -2.06 -8.41
N LEU A 76 11.07 -1.93 -8.09
CA LEU A 76 11.66 -2.66 -6.98
C LEU A 76 10.95 -2.38 -5.66
N LEU A 77 10.63 -1.10 -5.42
CA LEU A 77 9.91 -0.69 -4.21
C LEU A 77 8.51 -1.30 -4.16
N SER A 78 7.77 -1.28 -5.28
CA SER A 78 6.43 -1.87 -5.38
C SER A 78 6.45 -3.39 -5.18
N VAL A 79 7.46 -4.09 -5.70
CA VAL A 79 7.63 -5.52 -5.45
C VAL A 79 7.90 -5.80 -3.97
N LEU A 80 8.81 -5.04 -3.33
CA LEU A 80 9.09 -5.19 -1.90
C LEU A 80 7.84 -5.00 -1.04
N ILE A 81 7.01 -4.02 -1.37
CA ILE A 81 5.74 -3.78 -0.66
C ILE A 81 4.77 -4.96 -0.90
N ALA A 82 4.67 -5.43 -2.13
CA ALA A 82 3.78 -6.54 -2.50
C ALA A 82 4.16 -7.87 -1.83
N LEU A 83 5.44 -8.09 -1.53
CA LEU A 83 5.91 -9.25 -0.77
C LEU A 83 5.38 -9.28 0.66
N SER A 84 5.03 -8.12 1.23
CA SER A 84 4.38 -8.07 2.56
C SER A 84 2.89 -8.38 2.49
N LYS A 85 2.18 -7.80 1.49
CA LYS A 85 0.75 -8.04 1.25
C LYS A 85 0.46 -7.92 -0.24
N LEU A 86 -0.02 -9.00 -0.85
CA LEU A 86 -0.28 -9.10 -2.29
C LEU A 86 -1.05 -7.92 -2.89
N PRO A 87 -2.14 -7.38 -2.26
CA PRO A 87 -2.90 -6.27 -2.86
C PRO A 87 -2.06 -5.01 -3.11
N TYR A 88 -0.95 -4.83 -2.42
CA TYR A 88 -0.10 -3.65 -2.59
C TYR A 88 0.67 -3.62 -3.91
N VAL A 89 0.67 -4.71 -4.67
CA VAL A 89 1.18 -4.71 -6.05
C VAL A 89 0.47 -3.66 -6.92
N LEU A 90 -0.77 -3.29 -6.59
CA LEU A 90 -1.52 -2.27 -7.30
C LEU A 90 -0.85 -0.89 -7.26
N LEU A 91 0.04 -0.61 -6.30
CA LEU A 91 0.79 0.64 -6.25
C LEU A 91 1.65 0.89 -7.50
N ILE A 92 2.13 -0.18 -8.16
CA ILE A 92 2.88 -0.01 -9.41
C ILE A 92 1.99 0.57 -10.52
N GLY A 93 0.66 0.33 -10.46
CA GLY A 93 -0.32 0.90 -11.38
C GLY A 93 -0.39 2.43 -11.36
N LEU A 94 0.06 3.08 -10.27
CA LEU A 94 0.15 4.54 -10.22
C LEU A 94 1.02 5.11 -11.34
N LEU A 95 2.02 4.37 -11.83
CA LEU A 95 2.85 4.80 -12.96
C LEU A 95 2.05 5.04 -14.25
N LEU A 96 0.88 4.42 -14.42
CA LEU A 96 0.01 4.63 -15.56
C LEU A 96 -0.65 6.03 -15.56
N PHE A 97 -0.74 6.67 -14.39
CA PHE A 97 -1.32 8.01 -14.24
C PHE A 97 -0.31 9.14 -14.48
N ILE A 98 0.95 8.82 -14.80
CA ILE A 98 1.94 9.83 -15.17
C ILE A 98 1.58 10.40 -16.56
N PRO A 99 1.53 11.74 -16.75
CA PRO A 99 1.19 12.38 -18.02
C PRO A 99 2.08 11.90 -19.17
N LYS A 100 1.48 11.77 -20.37
CA LYS A 100 2.17 11.29 -21.59
C LYS A 100 3.31 12.21 -22.03
N GLU A 101 3.24 13.49 -21.70
CA GLU A 101 4.27 14.48 -21.98
C GLU A 101 5.59 14.18 -21.27
N LYS A 102 5.51 13.49 -20.13
CA LYS A 102 6.66 13.14 -19.25
C LYS A 102 7.26 11.77 -19.57
N MET A 103 6.55 10.94 -20.33
CA MET A 103 6.97 9.58 -20.66
C MET A 103 6.75 9.27 -22.15
N SER A 104 7.81 8.80 -22.83
CA SER A 104 7.69 8.30 -24.21
C SER A 104 6.85 7.01 -24.28
N ARG A 105 6.30 6.69 -25.47
CA ARG A 105 5.57 5.44 -25.71
C ARG A 105 6.35 4.18 -25.29
N LYS A 106 7.67 4.17 -25.51
CA LYS A 106 8.56 3.07 -25.09
C LYS A 106 8.56 2.90 -23.57
N LYS A 107 8.58 4.00 -22.80
CA LYS A 107 8.52 3.95 -21.33
C LYS A 107 7.17 3.47 -20.82
N TYR A 108 6.06 3.82 -21.47
CA TYR A 108 4.74 3.26 -21.14
C TYR A 108 4.70 1.75 -21.35
N LEU A 109 5.26 1.26 -22.46
CA LEU A 109 5.37 -0.18 -22.69
C LEU A 109 6.22 -0.84 -21.58
N THR A 110 7.34 -0.20 -21.20
CA THR A 110 8.15 -0.65 -20.06
C THR A 110 7.33 -0.71 -18.77
N VAL A 111 6.50 0.30 -18.48
CA VAL A 111 5.62 0.28 -17.30
C VAL A 111 4.66 -0.91 -17.33
N VAL A 112 4.00 -1.17 -18.47
CA VAL A 112 3.11 -2.33 -18.61
C VAL A 112 3.85 -3.64 -18.36
N LEU A 113 5.07 -3.79 -18.91
CA LEU A 113 5.90 -4.96 -18.66
C LEU A 113 6.30 -5.08 -17.18
N LEU A 114 6.66 -3.97 -16.53
CA LEU A 114 6.99 -3.97 -15.10
C LEU A 114 5.78 -4.33 -14.23
N ILE A 115 4.57 -3.89 -14.58
CA ILE A 115 3.33 -4.29 -13.89
C ILE A 115 3.11 -5.80 -14.02
N GLY A 116 3.24 -6.35 -15.24
CA GLY A 116 3.13 -7.79 -15.47
C GLY A 116 4.16 -8.59 -14.69
N THR A 117 5.41 -8.12 -14.67
CA THR A 117 6.49 -8.75 -13.92
C THR A 117 6.25 -8.69 -12.41
N ALA A 118 5.79 -7.54 -11.88
CA ALA A 118 5.47 -7.42 -10.46
C ALA A 118 4.31 -8.34 -10.04
N ALA A 119 3.27 -8.44 -10.87
CA ALA A 119 2.17 -9.37 -10.64
C ALA A 119 2.66 -10.83 -10.64
N LEU A 120 3.51 -11.20 -11.60
CA LEU A 120 4.10 -12.54 -11.67
C LEU A 120 4.95 -12.85 -10.43
N CYS A 121 5.84 -11.94 -10.02
CA CYS A 121 6.65 -12.09 -8.81
C CYS A 121 5.77 -12.28 -7.57
N SER A 122 4.68 -11.52 -7.45
CA SER A 122 3.76 -11.61 -6.33
C SER A 122 3.00 -12.94 -6.31
N LEU A 123 2.58 -13.45 -7.47
CA LEU A 123 1.92 -14.76 -7.59
C LEU A 123 2.89 -15.90 -7.29
N LEU A 124 4.14 -15.83 -7.77
CA LEU A 124 5.18 -16.80 -7.43
C LEU A 124 5.47 -16.82 -5.94
N TRP A 125 5.56 -15.66 -5.31
CA TRP A 125 5.73 -15.54 -3.86
C TRP A 125 4.56 -16.18 -3.10
N LEU A 126 3.33 -15.89 -3.50
CA LEU A 126 2.14 -16.50 -2.91
C LEU A 126 2.19 -18.04 -3.03
N LYS A 127 2.59 -18.57 -4.19
CA LYS A 127 2.75 -20.02 -4.41
C LYS A 127 3.81 -20.62 -3.49
N ILE A 128 4.95 -19.95 -3.35
CA ILE A 128 6.04 -20.40 -2.47
C ILE A 128 5.61 -20.40 -1.02
N THR A 129 5.01 -19.31 -0.53
CA THR A 129 4.55 -19.20 0.86
C THR A 129 3.44 -20.19 1.18
N SER A 130 2.55 -20.47 0.23
CA SER A 130 1.51 -21.50 0.35
C SER A 130 2.12 -22.91 0.41
N ALA A 131 3.08 -23.21 -0.45
CA ALA A 131 3.76 -24.52 -0.47
C ALA A 131 4.57 -24.79 0.81
N LEU A 132 5.10 -23.74 1.45
CA LEU A 132 5.83 -23.83 2.72
C LEU A 132 4.90 -23.79 3.95
N ASN A 133 3.57 -23.81 3.77
CA ASN A 133 2.56 -23.70 4.84
C ASN A 133 2.79 -22.47 5.76
N LEU A 134 3.41 -21.41 5.24
CA LEU A 134 3.63 -20.18 6.00
C LEU A 134 2.36 -19.35 6.17
N ASN A 135 1.32 -19.66 5.40
CA ASN A 135 -0.02 -19.07 5.54
C ASN A 135 -0.85 -19.88 6.53
N VAL A 136 -0.48 -19.83 7.81
CA VAL A 136 -1.25 -20.48 8.88
C VAL A 136 -2.45 -19.60 9.24
N ILE A 137 -3.33 -19.39 8.29
CA ILE A 137 -4.71 -19.01 8.63
C ILE A 137 -5.45 -20.34 8.73
N ASN A 138 -6.01 -20.62 9.89
CA ASN A 138 -6.98 -21.73 10.05
C ASN A 138 -8.16 -21.43 9.12
N VAL A 139 -8.02 -21.82 7.87
CA VAL A 139 -9.11 -21.75 6.92
C VAL A 139 -10.10 -22.80 7.36
N ASN A 140 -11.30 -22.38 7.77
CA ASN A 140 -12.38 -23.32 8.00
C ASN A 140 -12.48 -24.24 6.77
N PRO A 141 -12.29 -25.57 6.90
CA PRO A 141 -12.27 -26.49 5.77
C PRO A 141 -13.57 -26.50 4.96
N GLN A 142 -14.66 -25.92 5.50
CA GLN A 142 -15.92 -25.73 4.81
C GLN A 142 -15.93 -24.54 3.84
N ILE A 143 -14.89 -23.68 3.83
CA ILE A 143 -14.80 -22.53 2.93
C ILE A 143 -14.00 -22.90 1.70
N ASN A 144 -14.67 -23.00 0.55
CA ASN A 144 -14.02 -23.17 -0.74
C ASN A 144 -13.72 -21.78 -1.36
N PRO A 145 -12.45 -21.34 -1.44
CA PRO A 145 -12.09 -20.03 -1.99
C PRO A 145 -12.53 -19.86 -3.45
N ILE A 146 -12.49 -20.93 -4.24
CA ILE A 146 -12.84 -20.89 -5.67
C ILE A 146 -14.34 -20.65 -5.85
N GLU A 147 -15.16 -21.34 -5.09
CA GLU A 147 -16.62 -21.15 -5.11
C GLU A 147 -16.99 -19.74 -4.65
N LYS A 148 -16.29 -19.21 -3.65
CA LYS A 148 -16.49 -17.84 -3.17
C LYS A 148 -16.16 -16.81 -4.25
N ILE A 149 -15.05 -16.99 -4.98
CA ILE A 149 -14.69 -16.12 -6.10
C ILE A 149 -15.75 -16.19 -7.21
N LYS A 150 -16.18 -17.41 -7.58
CA LYS A 150 -17.22 -17.64 -8.61
C LYS A 150 -18.53 -16.94 -8.20
N TYR A 151 -19.00 -17.15 -6.98
CA TYR A 151 -20.19 -16.48 -6.46
C TYR A 151 -20.07 -14.96 -6.51
N THR A 152 -18.90 -14.41 -6.13
CA THR A 152 -18.66 -12.97 -6.17
C THR A 152 -18.71 -12.41 -7.59
N ILE A 153 -18.17 -13.13 -8.57
CA ILE A 153 -18.21 -12.71 -9.98
C ILE A 153 -19.63 -12.76 -10.52
N GLU A 154 -20.38 -13.82 -10.23
CA GLU A 154 -21.77 -14.01 -10.66
C GLU A 154 -22.70 -12.95 -10.05
N ASN A 155 -22.41 -12.47 -8.83
CA ASN A 155 -23.19 -11.46 -8.11
C ASN A 155 -22.46 -10.11 -7.99
N MET A 156 -21.63 -9.76 -8.98
CA MET A 156 -20.78 -8.56 -8.95
C MET A 156 -21.54 -7.25 -8.65
N PRO A 157 -22.73 -6.96 -9.23
CA PRO A 157 -23.44 -5.71 -8.91
C PRO A 157 -23.85 -5.62 -7.45
N GLU A 158 -24.30 -6.72 -6.85
CA GLU A 158 -24.67 -6.79 -5.44
C GLU A 158 -23.46 -6.65 -4.54
N PHE A 159 -22.36 -7.32 -4.91
CA PHE A 159 -21.07 -7.19 -4.22
C PHE A 159 -20.59 -5.74 -4.19
N ILE A 160 -20.61 -5.04 -5.34
CA ILE A 160 -20.21 -3.62 -5.43
C ILE A 160 -21.12 -2.76 -4.56
N ARG A 161 -22.44 -2.98 -4.63
CA ARG A 161 -23.42 -2.24 -3.79
C ARG A 161 -23.14 -2.41 -2.30
N MET A 162 -22.86 -3.64 -1.87
CA MET A 162 -22.50 -3.96 -0.49
C MET A 162 -21.19 -3.28 -0.10
N MET A 163 -20.15 -3.36 -0.94
CA MET A 163 -18.86 -2.72 -0.69
C MET A 163 -18.96 -1.20 -0.55
N VAL A 164 -19.76 -0.56 -1.39
CA VAL A 164 -20.01 0.89 -1.31
C VAL A 164 -20.75 1.24 -0.01
N LYS A 165 -21.82 0.51 0.31
CA LYS A 165 -22.59 0.74 1.53
C LYS A 165 -21.73 0.58 2.79
N GLU A 166 -21.01 -0.53 2.90
CA GLU A 166 -20.12 -0.78 4.04
C GLU A 166 -18.94 0.22 4.07
N GLY A 167 -18.39 0.56 2.90
CA GLY A 167 -17.35 1.59 2.78
C GLY A 167 -17.78 2.93 3.35
N VAL A 168 -18.99 3.38 3.03
CA VAL A 168 -19.55 4.64 3.56
C VAL A 168 -19.81 4.54 5.06
N ASN A 169 -20.42 3.45 5.53
CA ASN A 169 -20.68 3.22 6.95
C ASN A 169 -19.40 3.16 7.80
N PHE A 170 -18.28 2.76 7.18
CA PHE A 170 -16.98 2.64 7.86
C PHE A 170 -16.19 3.95 7.94
N ILE A 171 -16.60 5.01 7.22
CA ILE A 171 -15.89 6.30 7.21
C ILE A 171 -15.73 6.90 8.62
N PRO A 172 -16.77 6.99 9.46
CA PRO A 172 -16.63 7.55 10.80
C PRO A 172 -15.63 6.78 11.66
N PHE A 173 -15.68 5.44 11.60
CA PHE A 173 -14.75 4.57 12.31
C PHE A 173 -13.31 4.74 11.84
N LYS A 174 -13.08 4.86 10.52
CA LYS A 174 -11.73 5.10 9.97
C LYS A 174 -11.19 6.47 10.38
N LEU A 175 -12.02 7.51 10.38
CA LEU A 175 -11.60 8.83 10.84
C LEU A 175 -11.23 8.80 12.33
N GLN A 176 -12.04 8.15 13.17
CA GLN A 176 -11.74 7.99 14.58
C GLN A 176 -10.42 7.21 14.78
N SER A 177 -10.17 6.15 14.00
CA SER A 177 -8.97 5.32 14.12
C SER A 177 -7.67 6.07 13.85
N LEU A 178 -7.69 7.16 13.08
CA LEU A 178 -6.52 8.00 12.85
C LEU A 178 -6.00 8.65 14.13
N PHE A 179 -6.89 8.89 15.09
CA PHE A 179 -6.60 9.59 16.35
C PHE A 179 -6.61 8.66 17.57
N THR A 180 -6.63 7.35 17.36
CA THR A 180 -6.58 6.37 18.45
C THR A 180 -5.20 5.73 18.55
N PHE A 181 -4.75 5.53 19.79
CA PHE A 181 -3.55 4.77 20.11
C PHE A 181 -3.90 3.34 20.52
N GLY A 182 -2.95 2.46 20.32
CA GLY A 182 -3.14 1.05 20.63
C GLY A 182 -4.07 0.38 19.59
N TRP A 183 -4.60 -0.77 19.94
CA TRP A 183 -5.53 -1.52 19.10
C TRP A 183 -6.94 -0.91 19.16
N LEU A 184 -7.07 0.40 18.83
CA LEU A 184 -8.30 1.20 18.97
C LEU A 184 -8.78 1.33 20.43
N ALA A 185 -7.87 1.11 21.40
CA ALA A 185 -8.22 1.06 22.81
C ALA A 185 -8.18 2.43 23.50
N TYR A 186 -7.37 3.36 22.97
CA TYR A 186 -7.14 4.67 23.59
C TYR A 186 -7.45 5.79 22.60
N ASP A 187 -8.49 6.56 22.86
CA ASP A 187 -8.81 7.76 22.10
C ASP A 187 -8.00 8.96 22.62
N VAL A 188 -7.52 9.83 21.72
CA VAL A 188 -6.80 11.05 22.09
C VAL A 188 -7.62 11.92 23.04
N LYS A 189 -8.94 11.89 22.93
CA LYS A 189 -9.84 12.59 23.86
C LYS A 189 -9.67 12.15 25.31
N SER A 190 -9.26 10.91 25.56
CA SER A 190 -9.05 10.40 26.94
C SER A 190 -7.77 10.91 27.60
N PHE A 191 -6.88 11.59 26.86
CA PHE A 191 -5.65 12.20 27.39
C PHE A 191 -5.76 13.70 27.66
N ILE A 192 -6.89 14.33 27.34
CA ILE A 192 -7.09 15.79 27.45
C ILE A 192 -7.87 16.16 28.73
N TRP A 193 -8.29 15.17 29.56
CA TRP A 193 -9.01 15.37 30.82
C TRP A 193 -8.23 14.89 32.03
#